data_a945c54a8de92537a166a578732c9799
#
_entry.id   a945c54a8de92537a166a578732c9799
#
_cell.length_a   1.000
_cell.length_b   1.000
_cell.length_c   1.000
_cell.angle_alpha   90.00
_cell.angle_beta   90.00
_cell.angle_gamma   90.00
#
_symmetry.space_group_name_H-M   'P 1'
#
loop_
_entity.id
_entity.type
_entity.pdbx_description
1 polymer ?
#
loop_
_entity_poly.entity_id
_entity_poly.type
_entity_poly.pdbx_seq_one_letter_code
_entity_poly.pdbx_strand_id
1 'polypeptide(L)'
;MVVQIVKFQLAGISPLEYEAQAERIAPAFADLPGLIAKAWLGDPDENTYGGVYLWTDRAAAEAYADGELLAAARRNPAFANFRSSIIDTLAAPTAITGRGLAGLSPAGLLP
;
A
#
# COMPACT_ATOMS: atom_id res chain seq x y z
N MET A 1 -4.71 -0.24 14.24
CA MET A 1 -4.38 0.16 12.87
C MET A 1 -2.86 0.24 12.71
N VAL A 2 -2.36 -0.28 11.62
CA VAL A 2 -0.94 -0.17 11.28
C VAL A 2 -0.80 0.39 9.88
N VAL A 3 0.36 0.97 9.59
CA VAL A 3 0.73 1.47 8.28
C VAL A 3 1.79 0.55 7.70
N GLN A 4 1.65 0.20 6.44
CA GLN A 4 2.70 -0.49 5.70
C GLN A 4 3.16 0.40 4.55
N ILE A 5 4.47 0.48 4.36
CA ILE A 5 5.05 1.26 3.29
C ILE A 5 5.87 0.33 2.42
N VAL A 6 5.52 0.26 1.14
CA VAL A 6 6.27 -0.49 0.13
C VAL A 6 6.85 0.53 -0.85
N LYS A 7 8.15 0.43 -1.11
CA LYS A 7 8.84 1.33 -2.05
C LYS A 7 9.75 0.53 -2.96
N PHE A 8 9.80 0.93 -4.22
CA PHE A 8 10.71 0.37 -5.21
C PHE A 8 10.94 1.38 -6.33
N GLN A 9 11.91 1.07 -7.17
CA GLN A 9 12.21 1.84 -8.37
C GLN A 9 11.80 1.04 -9.59
N LEU A 10 11.43 1.72 -10.67
CA LEU A 10 11.14 1.04 -11.93
C LEU A 10 12.44 0.79 -12.69
N ALA A 11 12.56 -0.40 -13.26
CA ALA A 11 13.69 -0.82 -14.08
C ALA A 11 13.13 -1.54 -15.31
N GLY A 12 13.37 -0.96 -16.49
CA GLY A 12 12.98 -1.60 -17.75
C GLY A 12 11.51 -1.47 -18.14
N ILE A 13 10.71 -0.73 -17.38
CA ILE A 13 9.35 -0.37 -17.79
C ILE A 13 9.14 1.13 -17.59
N SER A 14 8.24 1.70 -18.37
CA SER A 14 7.93 3.13 -18.29
C SER A 14 6.94 3.40 -17.16
N PRO A 15 6.88 4.66 -16.67
CA PRO A 15 5.83 5.07 -15.72
C PRO A 15 4.42 4.80 -16.23
N LEU A 16 4.15 5.01 -17.50
CA LEU A 16 2.82 4.76 -18.07
C LEU A 16 2.48 3.27 -18.10
N GLU A 17 3.45 2.41 -18.41
CA GLU A 17 3.24 0.97 -18.37
C GLU A 17 2.94 0.48 -16.95
N TYR A 18 3.69 1.01 -15.98
CA TYR A 18 3.46 0.67 -14.58
C TYR A 18 2.07 1.11 -14.13
N GLU A 19 1.68 2.35 -14.46
CA GLU A 19 0.37 2.89 -14.07
C GLU A 19 -0.77 2.03 -14.64
N ALA A 20 -0.66 1.60 -15.89
CA ALA A 20 -1.66 0.74 -16.50
C ALA A 20 -1.75 -0.61 -15.80
N GLN A 21 -0.61 -1.19 -15.41
CA GLN A 21 -0.59 -2.44 -14.64
C GLN A 21 -1.23 -2.25 -13.27
N ALA A 22 -0.91 -1.15 -12.59
CA ALA A 22 -1.46 -0.83 -11.27
C ALA A 22 -2.99 -0.71 -11.31
N GLU A 23 -3.52 -0.04 -12.31
CA GLU A 23 -4.97 0.08 -12.48
C GLU A 23 -5.63 -1.28 -12.65
N ARG A 24 -5.00 -2.17 -13.41
CA ARG A 24 -5.55 -3.51 -13.64
C ARG A 24 -5.59 -4.37 -12.39
N ILE A 25 -4.60 -4.25 -11.52
CA ILE A 25 -4.51 -5.10 -10.32
C ILE A 25 -5.13 -4.46 -9.08
N ALA A 26 -5.44 -3.16 -9.13
CA ALA A 26 -6.01 -2.45 -7.97
C ALA A 26 -7.24 -3.14 -7.37
N PRO A 27 -8.19 -3.68 -8.15
CA PRO A 27 -9.34 -4.38 -7.56
C PRO A 27 -8.96 -5.55 -6.67
N ALA A 28 -7.89 -6.28 -7.00
CA ALA A 28 -7.43 -7.39 -6.17
C ALA A 28 -6.95 -6.91 -4.80
N PHE A 29 -6.36 -5.72 -4.74
CA PHE A 29 -5.95 -5.12 -3.47
C PHE A 29 -7.17 -4.65 -2.66
N ALA A 30 -8.18 -4.10 -3.32
CA ALA A 30 -9.38 -3.61 -2.62
C ALA A 30 -10.08 -4.73 -1.84
N ASP A 31 -9.94 -5.97 -2.27
CA ASP A 31 -10.58 -7.12 -1.62
C ASP A 31 -9.72 -7.79 -0.55
N LEU A 32 -8.52 -7.27 -0.27
CA LEU A 32 -7.64 -7.88 0.74
C LEU A 32 -8.24 -7.73 2.14
N PRO A 33 -8.29 -8.83 2.93
CA PRO A 33 -8.84 -8.76 4.28
C PRO A 33 -8.07 -7.79 5.15
N GLY A 34 -8.80 -6.89 5.81
CA GLY A 34 -8.22 -5.93 6.73
C GLY A 34 -7.61 -4.69 6.09
N LEU A 35 -7.63 -4.58 4.77
CA LEU A 35 -7.15 -3.36 4.12
C LEU A 35 -8.21 -2.25 4.26
N ILE A 36 -7.82 -1.17 4.93
CA ILE A 36 -8.68 0.01 5.07
C ILE A 36 -8.55 0.90 3.83
N ALA A 37 -7.31 1.16 3.43
CA ALA A 37 -7.02 2.03 2.30
C ALA A 37 -5.61 1.78 1.80
N LYS A 38 -5.39 2.06 0.52
CA LYS A 38 -4.05 2.03 -0.08
C LYS A 38 -3.91 3.24 -0.99
N ALA A 39 -2.86 4.01 -0.78
CA ALA A 39 -2.44 5.03 -1.72
C ALA A 39 -1.29 4.46 -2.55
N TRP A 40 -1.40 4.57 -3.86
CA TRP A 40 -0.35 4.13 -4.79
C TRP A 40 0.64 5.28 -4.97
N LEU A 41 1.93 4.98 -4.80
CA LEU A 41 2.97 5.99 -4.93
C LEU A 41 3.50 6.03 -6.36
N GLY A 42 3.70 7.24 -6.89
CA GLY A 42 4.25 7.41 -8.21
C GLY A 42 4.95 8.75 -8.32
N ASP A 43 6.28 8.74 -8.24
CA ASP A 43 7.13 9.92 -8.36
C ASP A 43 8.18 9.66 -9.43
N PRO A 44 7.90 10.04 -10.70
CA PRO A 44 8.84 9.79 -11.80
C PRO A 44 10.18 10.49 -11.61
N ASP A 45 10.20 11.69 -11.03
CA ASP A 45 11.43 12.46 -10.89
C ASP A 45 12.43 11.76 -9.97
N GLU A 46 11.91 11.13 -8.90
CA GLU A 46 12.73 10.39 -7.94
C GLU A 46 12.76 8.90 -8.23
N ASN A 47 12.08 8.46 -9.28
CA ASN A 47 11.89 7.05 -9.59
C ASN A 47 11.47 6.25 -8.35
N THR A 48 10.45 6.74 -7.66
CA THR A 48 9.94 6.12 -6.43
C THR A 48 8.49 5.73 -6.62
N TYR A 49 8.22 4.44 -6.48
CA TYR A 49 6.90 3.85 -6.67
C TYR A 49 6.59 2.92 -5.51
N GLY A 50 5.36 2.46 -5.43
CA GLY A 50 4.94 1.54 -4.37
C GLY A 50 3.59 1.90 -3.82
N GLY A 51 3.44 1.77 -2.50
CA GLY A 51 2.17 2.05 -1.86
C GLY A 51 2.29 2.34 -0.37
N VAL A 52 1.35 3.11 0.12
CA VAL A 52 1.13 3.31 1.55
C VAL A 52 -0.19 2.64 1.87
N TYR A 53 -0.14 1.67 2.78
CA TYR A 53 -1.29 0.83 3.13
C TYR A 53 -1.72 1.13 4.56
N LEU A 54 -3.01 1.18 4.79
CA LEU A 54 -3.60 1.20 6.12
C LEU A 54 -4.29 -0.12 6.36
N TRP A 55 -3.90 -0.81 7.42
CA TRP A 55 -4.47 -2.09 7.79
C TRP A 55 -5.19 -1.99 9.14
N THR A 56 -6.25 -2.77 9.31
CA THR A 56 -6.99 -2.80 10.58
C THR A 56 -6.12 -3.22 11.74
N ASP A 57 -5.18 -4.14 11.50
CA ASP A 57 -4.26 -4.64 12.51
C ASP A 57 -2.99 -5.19 11.87
N ARG A 58 -2.01 -5.50 12.72
CA ARG A 58 -0.73 -6.03 12.25
C ARG A 58 -0.87 -7.40 11.60
N ALA A 59 -1.78 -8.24 12.09
CA ALA A 59 -1.97 -9.58 11.53
C ALA A 59 -2.38 -9.51 10.05
N ALA A 60 -3.27 -8.57 9.69
CA ALA A 60 -3.67 -8.37 8.30
C ALA A 60 -2.49 -7.90 7.43
N ALA A 61 -1.69 -6.97 7.95
CA ALA A 61 -0.49 -6.49 7.25
C ALA A 61 0.51 -7.62 7.03
N GLU A 62 0.76 -8.43 8.05
CA GLU A 62 1.70 -9.55 7.96
C GLU A 62 1.20 -10.64 7.02
N ALA A 63 -0.10 -10.92 7.01
CA ALA A 63 -0.68 -11.89 6.07
C ALA A 63 -0.46 -11.45 4.62
N TYR A 64 -0.61 -10.16 4.33
CA TYR A 64 -0.29 -9.62 3.02
C TYR A 64 1.22 -9.70 2.74
N ALA A 65 2.04 -9.32 3.69
CA ALA A 65 3.50 -9.34 3.53
C ALA A 65 4.04 -10.75 3.24
N ASP A 66 3.40 -11.77 3.82
CA ASP A 66 3.77 -13.17 3.60
C ASP A 66 3.03 -13.80 2.42
N GLY A 67 2.14 -13.06 1.78
CA GLY A 67 1.29 -13.57 0.71
C GLY A 67 1.91 -13.50 -0.67
N GLU A 68 1.22 -14.10 -1.64
CA GLU A 68 1.71 -14.23 -3.01
C GLU A 68 1.77 -12.91 -3.76
N LEU A 69 0.85 -11.98 -3.49
CA LEU A 69 0.87 -10.68 -4.17
C LEU A 69 2.16 -9.93 -3.94
N LEU A 70 2.61 -9.86 -2.68
CA LEU A 70 3.85 -9.16 -2.36
C LEU A 70 5.07 -9.97 -2.81
N ALA A 71 5.01 -11.29 -2.67
CA ALA A 71 6.08 -12.16 -3.14
C ALA A 71 6.31 -12.02 -4.64
N ALA A 72 5.24 -11.94 -5.43
CA ALA A 72 5.34 -11.74 -6.87
C ALA A 72 5.97 -10.38 -7.20
N ALA A 73 5.60 -9.34 -6.47
CA ALA A 73 6.19 -8.02 -6.65
C ALA A 73 7.69 -8.02 -6.35
N ARG A 74 8.10 -8.69 -5.26
CA ARG A 74 9.53 -8.79 -4.92
C ARG A 74 10.34 -9.51 -5.99
N ARG A 75 9.74 -10.50 -6.66
CA ARG A 75 10.41 -11.28 -7.71
C ARG A 75 10.44 -10.56 -9.05
N ASN A 76 9.64 -9.51 -9.21
CA ASN A 76 9.52 -8.82 -10.49
C ASN A 76 10.79 -8.00 -10.75
N PRO A 77 11.57 -8.30 -11.81
CA PRO A 77 12.80 -7.57 -12.10
C PRO A 77 12.58 -6.10 -12.46
N ALA A 78 11.35 -5.73 -12.82
CA ALA A 78 11.00 -4.34 -13.09
C ALA A 78 10.90 -3.50 -11.80
N PHE A 79 10.88 -4.13 -10.63
CA PHE A 79 10.75 -3.44 -9.33
C PHE A 79 12.06 -3.56 -8.56
N ALA A 80 12.97 -2.64 -8.83
CA ALA A 80 14.31 -2.65 -8.24
C ALA A 80 14.30 -2.03 -6.84
N ASN A 81 15.24 -2.46 -6.01
CA ASN A 81 15.43 -1.93 -4.65
C ASN A 81 14.16 -1.99 -3.80
N PHE A 82 13.49 -3.13 -3.88
CA PHE A 82 12.21 -3.36 -3.21
C PHE A 82 12.38 -3.34 -1.69
N ARG A 83 11.56 -2.53 -1.01
CA ARG A 83 11.57 -2.41 0.44
C ARG A 83 10.14 -2.39 0.96
N SER A 84 9.92 -3.04 2.11
CA SER A 84 8.62 -3.06 2.77
C SER A 84 8.83 -2.94 4.27
N SER A 85 8.04 -2.10 4.92
CA SER A 85 8.06 -1.96 6.37
C SER A 85 6.64 -1.81 6.90
N ILE A 86 6.43 -2.34 8.12
CA ILE A 86 5.15 -2.27 8.83
C ILE A 86 5.41 -1.48 10.10
N ILE A 87 4.60 -0.46 10.35
CA ILE A 87 4.80 0.49 11.44
C ILE A 87 3.48 0.65 12.20
N ASP A 88 3.51 0.48 13.51
CA ASP A 88 2.34 0.72 14.34
C ASP A 88 2.01 2.22 14.37
N THR A 89 0.73 2.53 14.54
CA THR A 89 0.28 3.91 14.69
C THR A 89 0.06 4.23 16.17
N LEU A 90 0.16 5.50 16.51
CA LEU A 90 -0.23 6.00 17.83
C LEU A 90 -1.71 6.31 17.81
N ALA A 91 -2.49 5.55 18.58
CA ALA A 91 -3.95 5.61 18.50
C ALA A 91 -4.52 6.97 18.87
N ALA A 92 -4.10 7.54 20.00
CA ALA A 92 -4.72 8.78 20.50
C ALA A 92 -4.49 9.99 19.57
N PRO A 93 -3.26 10.35 19.18
CA PRO A 93 -3.08 11.46 18.25
C PRO A 93 -3.66 11.16 16.87
N THR A 94 -3.62 9.92 16.41
CA THR A 94 -4.18 9.56 15.12
C THR A 94 -5.69 9.75 15.09
N ALA A 95 -6.39 9.48 16.19
CA ALA A 95 -7.83 9.70 16.29
C ALA A 95 -8.18 11.18 16.07
N ILE A 96 -7.30 12.09 16.48
CA ILE A 96 -7.54 13.54 16.35
C ILE A 96 -7.30 14.00 14.91
N THR A 97 -6.25 13.54 14.27
CA THR A 97 -5.83 14.04 12.96
C THR A 97 -6.24 13.12 11.81
N GLY A 98 -6.72 11.93 12.10
CA GLY A 98 -7.01 10.91 11.10
C GLY A 98 -8.38 10.99 10.44
N ARG A 99 -9.07 12.13 10.51
CA ARG A 99 -10.41 12.27 9.95
C ARG A 99 -10.46 12.03 8.45
N GLY A 100 -9.39 12.43 7.75
CA GLY A 100 -9.28 12.18 6.32
C GLY A 100 -9.18 10.69 6.01
N LEU A 101 -8.52 9.94 6.87
CA LEU A 101 -8.42 8.48 6.75
C LEU A 101 -9.77 7.82 6.97
N ALA A 102 -10.51 8.30 7.96
CA ALA A 102 -11.87 7.84 8.21
C ALA A 102 -12.77 8.07 6.99
N GLY A 103 -12.61 9.22 6.33
CA GLY A 103 -13.35 9.55 5.12
C GLY A 103 -13.01 8.67 3.93
N LEU A 104 -11.87 8.02 3.94
CA LEU A 104 -11.45 7.09 2.89
C LEU A 104 -12.05 5.70 3.07
N SER A 105 -12.48 5.39 4.28
CA SER A 105 -13.02 4.07 4.58
C SER A 105 -14.52 4.07 4.43
N PRO A 106 -15.08 3.08 3.73
CA PRO A 106 -16.54 3.03 3.60
C PRO A 106 -17.17 2.79 4.96
N ALA A 107 -18.25 3.49 5.21
CA ALA A 107 -19.20 3.20 6.28
C ALA A 107 -18.64 3.14 7.71
N GLY A 108 -17.73 2.25 7.96
CA GLY A 108 -17.37 1.92 9.33
C GLY A 108 -16.64 3.00 10.09
N LEU A 109 -16.07 3.95 9.40
CA LEU A 109 -15.23 4.97 10.02
C LEU A 109 -15.90 6.33 10.08
N LEU A 110 -17.03 6.46 9.47
CA LEU A 110 -17.78 7.70 9.58
C LEU A 110 -18.46 7.72 10.95
N PRO A 111 -18.22 8.76 11.73
CA PRO A 111 -18.86 8.87 13.03
C PRO A 111 -20.37 8.97 12.90
#